data_6eb2a6ccb08b83e8788ba47f5c4c6d4a
#
_entry.id   6eb2a6ccb08b83e8788ba47f5c4c6d4a
#
_cell.length_a   1.000
_cell.length_b   1.000
_cell.length_c   1.000
_cell.angle_alpha   90.00
_cell.angle_beta   90.00
_cell.angle_gamma   90.00
#
_symmetry.space_group_name_H-M   'P 1'
#
loop_
_entity.id
_entity.type
_entity.pdbx_description
1 polymer ?
#
loop_
_entity_poly.entity_id
_entity_poly.type
_entity_poly.pdbx_seq_one_letter_code
_entity_poly.pdbx_strand_id
1 'polypeptide(L)'
;IQRFLSQPFTVAETFTGQRVDRVLPNLRGFIDLDFEKLEIQSLGNQVDVVILAVPHKVAMEFVPQIRNQDIRVIDFSADYRLNNQLVYEKWYGIDHTDPSRMPNTIYGLPERYRDLIRGADLVANPGCYPTTSILPSIPIISEQLVELDQIIIDAKSGISGAGSKPKDTTHYPNRESNLVAYGL
;
A
#
# COMPACT_ATOMS: atom_id res chain seq x y z
N ILE A 1 -8.71 -0.13 16.69
CA ILE A 1 -8.68 -1.12 15.58
C ILE A 1 -9.79 -2.15 15.80
N GLN A 2 -9.99 -2.69 17.01
CA GLN A 2 -11.04 -3.70 17.32
C GLN A 2 -12.49 -3.26 17.04
N ARG A 3 -12.77 -1.98 16.88
CA ARG A 3 -14.14 -1.47 16.63
C ARG A 3 -14.58 -1.50 15.16
N PHE A 4 -13.66 -1.75 14.23
CA PHE A 4 -13.93 -1.68 12.79
C PHE A 4 -13.95 -3.05 12.08
N LEU A 5 -13.46 -4.10 12.72
CA LEU A 5 -13.41 -5.43 12.15
C LEU A 5 -14.11 -6.39 13.11
N SER A 6 -15.35 -6.74 12.83
CA SER A 6 -16.12 -7.69 13.65
C SER A 6 -15.50 -9.08 13.66
N GLN A 7 -14.80 -9.46 12.59
CA GLN A 7 -13.98 -10.66 12.47
C GLN A 7 -12.80 -10.38 11.53
N PRO A 8 -11.57 -10.09 12.02
CA PRO A 8 -10.41 -9.98 11.16
C PRO A 8 -10.06 -11.36 10.59
N PHE A 9 -9.87 -11.40 9.29
CA PHE A 9 -9.46 -12.56 8.53
C PHE A 9 -8.06 -12.26 7.95
N THR A 10 -7.15 -13.23 8.03
CA THR A 10 -5.75 -13.01 7.62
C THR A 10 -5.35 -14.07 6.61
N VAL A 11 -4.88 -13.61 5.45
CA VAL A 11 -4.48 -14.48 4.34
C VAL A 11 -3.02 -14.26 3.99
N ALA A 12 -2.27 -15.35 3.83
CA ALA A 12 -0.91 -15.28 3.29
C ALA A 12 -0.54 -16.64 2.67
N GLU A 13 -0.18 -16.65 1.38
CA GLU A 13 0.24 -17.89 0.71
C GLU A 13 1.46 -18.55 1.37
N THR A 14 2.47 -17.73 1.72
CA THR A 14 3.72 -18.24 2.31
C THR A 14 3.54 -18.81 3.72
N PHE A 15 2.54 -18.37 4.46
CA PHE A 15 2.34 -18.70 5.87
C PHE A 15 1.06 -19.48 6.15
N THR A 16 0.37 -19.95 5.11
CA THR A 16 -0.88 -20.72 5.25
C THR A 16 -0.76 -21.82 6.31
N GLY A 17 -1.72 -21.88 7.22
CA GLY A 17 -1.80 -22.85 8.32
C GLY A 17 -0.88 -22.55 9.51
N GLN A 18 -0.11 -21.45 9.47
CA GLN A 18 0.70 -21.03 10.61
C GLN A 18 -0.04 -19.99 11.44
N ARG A 19 0.20 -20.00 12.74
CA ARG A 19 -0.35 -18.98 13.65
C ARG A 19 0.26 -17.61 13.36
N VAL A 20 -0.61 -16.60 13.34
CA VAL A 20 -0.18 -15.20 13.10
C VAL A 20 0.81 -14.74 14.18
N ASP A 21 0.59 -15.08 15.44
CA ASP A 21 1.45 -14.70 16.57
C ASP A 21 2.82 -15.39 16.60
N ARG A 22 2.99 -16.47 15.83
CA ARG A 22 4.31 -17.12 15.62
C ARG A 22 5.10 -16.44 14.52
N VAL A 23 4.43 -16.05 13.45
CA VAL A 23 5.04 -15.34 12.31
C VAL A 23 5.33 -13.88 12.67
N LEU A 24 4.42 -13.27 13.44
CA LEU A 24 4.51 -11.88 13.90
C LEU A 24 4.52 -11.84 15.45
N PRO A 25 5.68 -12.07 16.10
CA PRO A 25 5.78 -12.21 17.55
C PRO A 25 5.32 -11.00 18.36
N ASN A 26 5.32 -9.80 17.75
CA ASN A 26 4.81 -8.57 18.34
C ASN A 26 3.28 -8.59 18.54
N LEU A 27 2.57 -9.51 17.91
CA LEU A 27 1.12 -9.69 18.04
C LEU A 27 0.73 -10.78 19.05
N ARG A 28 1.72 -11.41 19.71
CA ARG A 28 1.48 -12.47 20.71
C ARG A 28 0.64 -11.94 21.86
N GLY A 29 -0.43 -12.69 22.17
CA GLY A 29 -1.39 -12.31 23.21
C GLY A 29 -2.45 -11.29 22.79
N PHE A 30 -2.37 -10.74 21.57
CA PHE A 30 -3.34 -9.79 21.02
C PHE A 30 -4.22 -10.41 19.95
N ILE A 31 -3.69 -11.38 19.19
CA ILE A 31 -4.37 -12.01 18.06
C ILE A 31 -4.24 -13.52 18.19
N ASP A 32 -5.38 -14.21 18.09
CA ASP A 32 -5.49 -15.66 18.05
C ASP A 32 -6.11 -16.08 16.72
N LEU A 33 -5.31 -16.01 15.66
CA LEU A 33 -5.70 -16.34 14.29
C LEU A 33 -4.60 -17.17 13.62
N ASP A 34 -5.01 -17.99 12.66
CA ASP A 34 -4.11 -18.65 11.71
C ASP A 34 -4.14 -17.92 10.36
N PHE A 35 -3.06 -18.01 9.59
CA PHE A 35 -3.07 -17.59 8.21
C PHE A 35 -3.83 -18.60 7.37
N GLU A 36 -4.83 -18.12 6.65
CA GLU A 36 -5.63 -18.93 5.75
C GLU A 36 -5.17 -18.83 4.31
N LYS A 37 -5.57 -19.78 3.47
CA LYS A 37 -5.36 -19.70 2.03
C LYS A 37 -6.36 -18.71 1.43
N LEU A 38 -5.91 -17.89 0.50
CA LEU A 38 -6.79 -16.97 -0.21
C LEU A 38 -7.70 -17.72 -1.17
N GLU A 39 -8.99 -17.72 -0.86
CA GLU A 39 -10.05 -18.23 -1.74
C GLU A 39 -10.92 -17.04 -2.16
N ILE A 40 -10.53 -16.36 -3.25
CA ILE A 40 -11.18 -15.10 -3.67
C ILE A 40 -12.66 -15.26 -3.87
N GLN A 41 -13.12 -16.40 -4.43
CA GLN A 41 -14.53 -16.66 -4.73
C GLN A 41 -15.42 -16.69 -3.49
N SER A 42 -14.86 -16.99 -2.33
CA SER A 42 -15.60 -17.07 -1.06
C SER A 42 -15.65 -15.76 -0.28
N LEU A 43 -14.86 -14.75 -0.66
CA LEU A 43 -14.70 -13.51 0.10
C LEU A 43 -16.01 -12.72 0.24
N GLY A 44 -16.86 -12.69 -0.80
CA GLY A 44 -18.07 -11.87 -0.84
C GLY A 44 -19.09 -12.14 0.29
N ASN A 45 -19.02 -13.31 0.92
CA ASN A 45 -19.87 -13.67 2.05
C ASN A 45 -19.18 -13.51 3.42
N GLN A 46 -17.91 -13.08 3.43
CA GLN A 46 -17.09 -13.09 4.63
C GLN A 46 -16.58 -11.69 5.03
N VAL A 47 -16.37 -10.81 4.04
CA VAL A 47 -15.74 -9.52 4.30
C VAL A 47 -16.37 -8.40 3.46
N ASP A 48 -16.42 -7.20 4.03
CA ASP A 48 -16.85 -5.97 3.35
C ASP A 48 -15.68 -5.22 2.70
N VAL A 49 -14.46 -5.43 3.22
CA VAL A 49 -13.25 -4.71 2.82
C VAL A 49 -12.07 -5.67 2.80
N VAL A 50 -11.28 -5.61 1.73
CA VAL A 50 -9.98 -6.30 1.63
C VAL A 50 -8.85 -5.28 1.64
N ILE A 51 -7.86 -5.51 2.49
CA ILE A 51 -6.59 -4.76 2.46
C ILE A 51 -5.56 -5.62 1.75
N LEU A 52 -5.11 -5.18 0.58
CA LEU A 52 -4.08 -5.86 -0.20
C LEU A 52 -2.70 -5.34 0.18
N ALA A 53 -1.89 -6.19 0.82
CA ALA A 53 -0.49 -5.94 1.12
C ALA A 53 0.40 -6.89 0.30
N VAL A 54 0.31 -6.78 -1.01
CA VAL A 54 1.01 -7.62 -1.98
C VAL A 54 2.14 -6.85 -2.68
N PRO A 55 3.12 -7.54 -3.29
CA PRO A 55 4.12 -6.89 -4.11
C PRO A 55 3.49 -6.06 -5.25
N HIS A 56 4.22 -5.05 -5.73
CA HIS A 56 3.83 -4.31 -6.93
C HIS A 56 3.66 -5.29 -8.11
N LYS A 57 2.76 -4.97 -9.04
CA LYS A 57 2.39 -5.76 -10.22
C LYS A 57 1.46 -6.95 -9.93
N VAL A 58 1.13 -7.20 -8.67
CA VAL A 58 0.26 -8.31 -8.24
C VAL A 58 -1.15 -7.85 -7.94
N ALA A 59 -1.32 -6.64 -7.40
CA ALA A 59 -2.65 -6.13 -7.04
C ALA A 59 -3.58 -6.00 -8.26
N MET A 60 -3.05 -5.66 -9.45
CA MET A 60 -3.84 -5.55 -10.66
C MET A 60 -4.42 -6.89 -11.17
N GLU A 61 -3.98 -8.02 -10.64
CA GLU A 61 -4.56 -9.33 -10.89
C GLU A 61 -5.69 -9.65 -9.91
N PHE A 62 -5.53 -9.25 -8.63
CA PHE A 62 -6.50 -9.54 -7.58
C PHE A 62 -7.65 -8.55 -7.51
N VAL A 63 -7.39 -7.26 -7.69
CA VAL A 63 -8.40 -6.21 -7.56
C VAL A 63 -9.63 -6.45 -8.45
N PRO A 64 -9.50 -6.79 -9.75
CA PRO A 64 -10.67 -7.08 -10.58
C PRO A 64 -11.55 -8.20 -10.02
N GLN A 65 -10.93 -9.28 -9.54
CA GLN A 65 -11.63 -10.46 -9.03
C GLN A 65 -12.37 -10.16 -7.72
N ILE A 66 -11.75 -9.38 -6.83
CA ILE A 66 -12.32 -8.96 -5.54
C ILE A 66 -13.45 -7.96 -5.80
N ARG A 67 -13.24 -6.96 -6.66
CA ARG A 67 -14.25 -5.96 -7.00
C ARG A 67 -15.47 -6.53 -7.73
N ASN A 68 -15.34 -7.62 -8.46
CA ASN A 68 -16.47 -8.32 -9.07
C ASN A 68 -17.43 -8.95 -8.05
N GLN A 69 -17.04 -9.01 -6.77
CA GLN A 69 -17.88 -9.44 -5.65
C GLN A 69 -18.42 -8.25 -4.83
N ASP A 70 -18.27 -7.04 -5.33
CA ASP A 70 -18.67 -5.78 -4.68
C ASP A 70 -17.97 -5.51 -3.34
N ILE A 71 -16.80 -6.11 -3.11
CA ILE A 71 -15.97 -5.90 -1.94
C ILE A 71 -15.09 -4.67 -2.15
N ARG A 72 -15.01 -3.77 -1.18
CA ARG A 72 -14.10 -2.62 -1.21
C ARG A 72 -12.66 -3.07 -1.05
N VAL A 73 -11.74 -2.36 -1.73
CA VAL A 73 -10.31 -2.69 -1.68
C VAL A 73 -9.49 -1.48 -1.25
N ILE A 74 -8.57 -1.71 -0.31
CA ILE A 74 -7.49 -0.77 0.01
C ILE A 74 -6.19 -1.43 -0.43
N ASP A 75 -5.58 -0.90 -1.49
CA ASP A 75 -4.36 -1.45 -2.08
C ASP A 75 -3.12 -0.72 -1.56
N PHE A 76 -2.19 -1.46 -0.98
CA PHE A 76 -0.90 -0.94 -0.48
C PHE A 76 0.20 -1.03 -1.54
N SER A 77 -0.06 -1.68 -2.67
CA SER A 77 0.87 -1.72 -3.80
C SER A 77 0.96 -0.36 -4.51
N ALA A 78 1.74 -0.28 -5.57
CA ALA A 78 1.82 0.92 -6.40
C ALA A 78 0.84 0.91 -7.59
N ASP A 79 0.15 -0.21 -7.82
CA ASP A 79 -0.51 -0.50 -9.10
C ASP A 79 -1.62 0.50 -9.45
N TYR A 80 -2.36 0.99 -8.47
CA TYR A 80 -3.46 1.92 -8.69
C TYR A 80 -3.20 3.37 -8.23
N ARG A 81 -1.95 3.72 -7.88
CA ARG A 81 -1.62 5.08 -7.40
C ARG A 81 -1.69 6.16 -8.47
N LEU A 82 -1.50 5.79 -9.73
CA LEU A 82 -1.56 6.68 -10.87
C LEU A 82 -2.88 6.48 -11.61
N ASN A 83 -3.53 7.56 -12.01
CA ASN A 83 -4.83 7.53 -12.70
C ASN A 83 -4.73 7.44 -14.22
N ASN A 84 -3.51 7.33 -14.76
CA ASN A 84 -3.24 7.29 -16.20
C ASN A 84 -2.33 6.10 -16.53
N GLN A 85 -2.79 5.25 -17.44
CA GLN A 85 -2.09 4.04 -17.86
C GLN A 85 -0.70 4.36 -18.45
N LEU A 86 -0.60 5.31 -19.37
CA LEU A 86 0.67 5.64 -20.04
C LEU A 86 1.70 6.18 -19.05
N VAL A 87 1.24 6.93 -18.03
CA VAL A 87 2.11 7.41 -16.95
C VAL A 87 2.58 6.24 -16.10
N TYR A 88 1.68 5.29 -15.77
CA TYR A 88 2.05 4.08 -15.03
C TYR A 88 3.11 3.26 -15.78
N GLU A 89 2.85 2.96 -17.05
CA GLU A 89 3.75 2.18 -17.91
C GLU A 89 5.13 2.84 -18.04
N LYS A 90 5.15 4.16 -18.21
CA LYS A 90 6.39 4.94 -18.26
C LYS A 90 7.24 4.79 -17.00
N TRP A 91 6.62 4.82 -15.81
CA TRP A 91 7.35 4.82 -14.53
C TRP A 91 7.64 3.42 -14.00
N TYR A 92 6.77 2.44 -14.25
CA TYR A 92 6.91 1.07 -13.75
C TYR A 92 7.44 0.08 -14.77
N GLY A 93 7.52 0.47 -16.06
CA GLY A 93 8.11 -0.32 -17.13
C GLY A 93 7.34 -1.58 -17.51
N ILE A 94 6.04 -1.61 -17.19
CA ILE A 94 5.13 -2.72 -17.53
C ILE A 94 3.76 -2.19 -17.87
N ASP A 95 3.00 -2.96 -18.66
CA ASP A 95 1.61 -2.67 -18.97
C ASP A 95 0.72 -2.91 -17.76
N HIS A 96 -0.26 -2.03 -17.56
CA HIS A 96 -1.26 -2.22 -16.52
C HIS A 96 -2.39 -3.13 -17.01
N THR A 97 -2.65 -4.26 -16.33
CA THR A 97 -3.63 -5.25 -16.77
C THR A 97 -5.08 -4.87 -16.48
N ASP A 98 -5.32 -3.85 -15.65
CA ASP A 98 -6.65 -3.34 -15.31
C ASP A 98 -6.74 -1.80 -15.42
N PRO A 99 -6.46 -1.22 -16.59
CA PRO A 99 -6.39 0.24 -16.74
C PRO A 99 -7.75 0.93 -16.57
N SER A 100 -8.85 0.22 -16.75
CA SER A 100 -10.21 0.77 -16.67
C SER A 100 -10.58 1.29 -15.27
N ARG A 101 -9.99 0.73 -14.21
CA ARG A 101 -10.23 1.16 -12.82
C ARG A 101 -9.34 2.30 -12.36
N MET A 102 -8.21 2.52 -13.01
CA MET A 102 -7.24 3.55 -12.60
C MET A 102 -7.85 4.96 -12.46
N PRO A 103 -8.67 5.48 -13.42
CA PRO A 103 -9.23 6.82 -13.31
C PRO A 103 -10.20 7.02 -12.14
N ASN A 104 -10.83 5.93 -11.69
CA ASN A 104 -11.82 5.94 -10.60
C ASN A 104 -11.24 5.54 -9.25
N THR A 105 -9.97 5.18 -9.20
CA THR A 105 -9.28 4.85 -7.95
C THR A 105 -8.98 6.12 -7.16
N ILE A 106 -9.32 6.11 -5.89
CA ILE A 106 -9.06 7.25 -5.01
C ILE A 106 -7.69 7.11 -4.35
N TYR A 107 -6.88 8.16 -4.47
CA TYR A 107 -5.59 8.22 -3.80
C TYR A 107 -5.78 8.31 -2.28
N GLY A 108 -5.23 7.36 -1.55
CA GLY A 108 -5.48 7.13 -0.13
C GLY A 108 -4.74 8.09 0.80
N LEU A 109 -4.92 9.39 0.61
CA LEU A 109 -4.39 10.45 1.48
C LEU A 109 -5.56 11.14 2.19
N PRO A 110 -5.98 10.65 3.40
CA PRO A 110 -7.20 11.11 4.06
C PRO A 110 -7.20 12.60 4.41
N GLU A 111 -6.03 13.20 4.61
CA GLU A 111 -5.88 14.63 4.91
C GLU A 111 -6.41 15.52 3.76
N ARG A 112 -6.36 14.99 2.54
CA ARG A 112 -6.81 15.72 1.35
C ARG A 112 -8.10 15.15 0.74
N TYR A 113 -8.30 13.84 0.79
CA TYR A 113 -9.33 13.15 0.02
C TYR A 113 -10.34 12.38 0.89
N ARG A 114 -10.49 12.78 2.18
CA ARG A 114 -11.32 12.07 3.17
C ARG A 114 -12.73 11.74 2.66
N ASP A 115 -13.41 12.71 2.08
CA ASP A 115 -14.80 12.53 1.66
C ASP A 115 -14.91 11.63 0.42
N LEU A 116 -13.93 11.69 -0.49
CA LEU A 116 -13.83 10.79 -1.62
C LEU A 116 -13.52 9.35 -1.18
N ILE A 117 -12.60 9.18 -0.23
CA ILE A 117 -12.23 7.87 0.34
C ILE A 117 -13.44 7.19 0.99
N ARG A 118 -14.29 7.96 1.68
CA ARG A 118 -15.49 7.42 2.36
C ARG A 118 -16.43 6.67 1.41
N GLY A 119 -16.56 7.16 0.18
CA GLY A 119 -17.39 6.56 -0.88
C GLY A 119 -16.64 5.67 -1.86
N ALA A 120 -15.34 5.46 -1.69
CA ALA A 120 -14.53 4.77 -2.66
C ALA A 120 -14.69 3.25 -2.60
N ASP A 121 -14.70 2.63 -3.76
CA ASP A 121 -14.65 1.19 -3.94
C ASP A 121 -13.22 0.66 -3.97
N LEU A 122 -12.29 1.47 -4.48
CA LEU A 122 -10.87 1.18 -4.56
C LEU A 122 -10.06 2.38 -4.07
N VAL A 123 -9.25 2.16 -3.06
CA VAL A 123 -8.34 3.15 -2.50
C VAL A 123 -6.91 2.70 -2.70
N ALA A 124 -6.10 3.50 -3.40
CA ALA A 124 -4.68 3.27 -3.56
C ALA A 124 -3.89 3.96 -2.44
N ASN A 125 -3.43 3.20 -1.46
CA ASN A 125 -2.67 3.73 -0.34
C ASN A 125 -1.30 4.27 -0.80
N PRO A 126 -0.92 5.51 -0.47
CA PRO A 126 0.34 6.08 -0.91
C PRO A 126 1.55 5.40 -0.28
N GLY A 127 2.69 5.49 -0.95
CA GLY A 127 3.97 5.10 -0.38
C GLY A 127 4.45 6.10 0.67
N CYS A 128 5.44 5.70 1.48
CA CYS A 128 6.01 6.53 2.54
C CYS A 128 6.62 7.84 2.02
N TYR A 129 7.45 7.79 0.97
CA TYR A 129 8.05 8.99 0.37
C TYR A 129 7.02 9.96 -0.22
N PRO A 130 6.04 9.51 -1.04
CA PRO A 130 4.98 10.40 -1.49
C PRO A 130 4.18 11.02 -0.33
N THR A 131 3.85 10.25 0.69
CA THR A 131 3.10 10.78 1.86
C THR A 131 3.87 11.89 2.56
N THR A 132 5.15 11.64 2.88
CA THR A 132 6.00 12.61 3.58
C THR A 132 6.36 13.83 2.74
N SER A 133 6.30 13.71 1.41
CA SER A 133 6.57 14.83 0.50
C SER A 133 5.32 15.66 0.19
N ILE A 134 4.19 14.98 -0.06
CA ILE A 134 2.95 15.65 -0.45
C ILE A 134 2.34 16.43 0.71
N LEU A 135 2.24 15.83 1.91
CA LEU A 135 1.58 16.46 3.04
C LEU A 135 2.15 17.84 3.41
N PRO A 136 3.46 18.00 3.60
CA PRO A 136 4.02 19.33 3.89
C PRO A 136 3.98 20.28 2.70
N SER A 137 3.93 19.77 1.47
CA SER A 137 3.89 20.60 0.25
C SER A 137 2.49 21.16 -0.03
N ILE A 138 1.42 20.50 0.40
CA ILE A 138 0.04 20.95 0.14
C ILE A 138 -0.19 22.40 0.52
N PRO A 139 0.05 22.87 1.77
CA PRO A 139 -0.24 24.22 2.16
C PRO A 139 0.55 25.26 1.37
N ILE A 140 1.85 25.03 1.16
CA ILE A 140 2.71 26.00 0.46
C ILE A 140 2.38 26.10 -1.03
N ILE A 141 1.96 24.99 -1.66
CA ILE A 141 1.53 24.97 -3.06
C ILE A 141 0.13 25.58 -3.19
N SER A 142 -0.80 25.27 -2.29
CA SER A 142 -2.15 25.79 -2.33
C SER A 142 -2.19 27.32 -2.18
N GLU A 143 -1.30 27.89 -1.39
CA GLU A 143 -1.13 29.32 -1.20
C GLU A 143 -0.22 29.97 -2.25
N GLN A 144 0.25 29.22 -3.25
CA GLN A 144 1.14 29.70 -4.32
C GLN A 144 2.42 30.39 -3.80
N LEU A 145 3.00 29.84 -2.74
CA LEU A 145 4.20 30.42 -2.08
C LEU A 145 5.51 29.94 -2.70
N VAL A 146 5.47 29.00 -3.64
CA VAL A 146 6.66 28.40 -4.28
C VAL A 146 6.44 28.17 -5.77
N GLU A 147 7.54 28.23 -6.53
CA GLU A 147 7.57 27.83 -7.93
C GLU A 147 7.64 26.29 -8.02
N LEU A 148 6.73 25.68 -8.80
CA LEU A 148 6.56 24.22 -8.83
C LEU A 148 7.74 23.49 -9.48
N ASP A 149 8.49 24.15 -10.33
CA ASP A 149 9.67 23.60 -11.03
C ASP A 149 10.96 23.67 -10.20
N GLN A 150 10.92 24.29 -9.02
CA GLN A 150 12.06 24.50 -8.14
C GLN A 150 11.94 23.79 -6.79
N ILE A 151 11.04 22.80 -6.69
CA ILE A 151 10.86 22.03 -5.45
C ILE A 151 11.90 20.92 -5.37
N ILE A 152 12.76 20.98 -4.36
CA ILE A 152 13.73 19.94 -4.05
C ILE A 152 13.29 19.19 -2.81
N ILE A 153 13.18 17.85 -2.91
CA ILE A 153 12.79 16.96 -1.81
C ILE A 153 13.98 16.08 -1.42
N ASP A 154 14.55 16.34 -0.25
CA ASP A 154 15.58 15.50 0.35
C ASP A 154 14.96 14.61 1.42
N ALA A 155 14.51 13.41 1.03
CA ALA A 155 13.79 12.49 1.89
C ALA A 155 14.68 11.35 2.39
N LYS A 156 14.65 11.09 3.69
CA LYS A 156 15.43 10.05 4.34
C LYS A 156 14.53 8.97 4.94
N SER A 157 14.92 7.71 4.79
CA SER A 157 14.18 6.56 5.34
C SER A 157 15.05 5.75 6.30
N GLY A 158 14.46 5.26 7.39
CA GLY A 158 15.08 4.26 8.23
C GLY A 158 15.16 2.89 7.54
N ILE A 159 15.99 1.98 8.08
CA ILE A 159 16.21 0.62 7.57
C ILE A 159 14.90 -0.18 7.47
N SER A 160 13.97 0.01 8.40
CA SER A 160 12.68 -0.67 8.40
C SER A 160 11.87 -0.45 7.12
N GLY A 161 12.04 0.70 6.46
CA GLY A 161 11.40 0.99 5.18
C GLY A 161 11.92 0.15 4.00
N ALA A 162 13.06 -0.50 4.14
CA ALA A 162 13.62 -1.37 3.11
C ALA A 162 12.99 -2.77 3.03
N GLY A 163 12.05 -3.07 3.94
CA GLY A 163 11.38 -4.36 4.04
C GLY A 163 12.14 -5.39 4.88
N SER A 164 11.53 -6.55 5.07
CA SER A 164 12.04 -7.60 5.97
C SER A 164 13.14 -8.48 5.38
N LYS A 165 13.33 -8.47 4.06
CA LYS A 165 14.37 -9.31 3.43
C LYS A 165 15.75 -8.71 3.69
N PRO A 166 16.69 -9.47 4.32
CA PRO A 166 18.06 -9.00 4.53
C PRO A 166 18.77 -8.73 3.20
N LYS A 167 19.55 -7.64 3.17
CA LYS A 167 20.40 -7.24 2.04
C LYS A 167 21.70 -6.68 2.60
N ASP A 168 22.78 -6.72 1.83
CA ASP A 168 24.05 -6.10 2.21
C ASP A 168 23.87 -4.62 2.58
N THR A 169 23.00 -3.92 1.82
CA THR A 169 22.67 -2.52 2.06
C THR A 169 21.82 -2.28 3.30
N THR A 170 21.23 -3.30 3.92
CA THR A 170 20.43 -3.20 5.15
C THR A 170 21.07 -3.90 6.34
N HIS A 171 22.23 -4.54 6.13
CA HIS A 171 22.99 -5.21 7.18
C HIS A 171 23.49 -4.19 8.21
N TYR A 172 23.28 -4.45 9.50
CA TYR A 172 23.53 -3.48 10.59
C TYR A 172 24.91 -2.82 10.54
N PRO A 173 26.03 -3.57 10.42
CA PRO A 173 27.36 -2.95 10.36
C PRO A 173 27.57 -2.00 9.18
N ASN A 174 26.84 -2.18 8.08
CA ASN A 174 26.91 -1.32 6.92
C ASN A 174 26.01 -0.08 7.04
N ARG A 175 25.13 -0.06 8.05
CA ARG A 175 24.11 0.97 8.22
C ARG A 175 24.26 1.80 9.48
N GLU A 176 25.00 1.32 10.44
CA GLU A 176 25.25 2.11 11.65
C GLU A 176 25.91 3.42 11.26
N SER A 177 25.31 4.54 11.68
CA SER A 177 25.81 5.90 11.44
C SER A 177 26.12 6.22 9.96
N ASN A 178 25.40 5.58 9.02
CA ASN A 178 25.63 5.71 7.57
C ASN A 178 24.35 6.00 6.80
N LEU A 179 24.48 6.80 5.73
CA LEU A 179 23.44 7.07 4.73
C LEU A 179 23.91 6.56 3.38
N VAL A 180 23.03 5.91 2.65
CA VAL A 180 23.28 5.45 1.28
C VAL A 180 22.20 5.99 0.38
N ALA A 181 22.57 6.55 -0.76
CA ALA A 181 21.65 7.00 -1.78
C ALA A 181 20.78 5.83 -2.27
N TYR A 182 19.53 6.12 -2.55
CA TYR A 182 18.51 5.13 -2.87
C TYR A 182 17.78 5.52 -4.15
N GLY A 183 17.56 4.54 -5.05
CA GLY A 183 16.80 4.75 -6.27
C GLY A 183 17.53 5.58 -7.34
N LEU A 184 18.86 5.47 -7.41
CA LEU A 184 19.69 6.09 -8.45
C LEU A 184 19.63 5.28 -9.73
#